data_527c7b89e979dbdd816e7f63b0b898ef
#
_entry.id   527c7b89e979dbdd816e7f63b0b898ef
#
_cell.length_a   1.000
_cell.length_b   1.000
_cell.length_c   1.000
_cell.angle_alpha   90.00
_cell.angle_beta   90.00
_cell.angle_gamma   90.00
#
_symmetry.space_group_name_H-M   'P 1'
#
loop_
_entity.id
_entity.type
_entity.pdbx_description
1 polymer ?
#
loop_
_entity_poly.entity_id
_entity_poly.type
_entity_poly.pdbx_seq_one_letter_code
_entity_poly.pdbx_strand_id
1 'polypeptide(L)'
;MRTINEDLEAVVIRQLDEYFAQLEGRTPHPLYDLVVHAVERPLIEYAMSMCHRNQCAAAQLLGINRNTLRKKLLEHGMLQARGRSKQKEK
;
A
#
# COMPACT_ATOMS: atom_id res chain seq x y z
N MET A 1 7.93 -0.10 25.96
CA MET A 1 7.76 -0.72 24.63
C MET A 1 7.43 0.34 23.58
N ARG A 2 8.15 0.29 22.49
CA ARG A 2 7.92 1.29 21.45
C ARG A 2 6.68 0.95 20.64
N THR A 3 6.01 1.98 20.16
CA THR A 3 4.84 1.80 19.33
C THR A 3 5.25 1.79 17.87
N ILE A 4 4.38 1.22 17.05
CA ILE A 4 4.61 1.20 15.61
C ILE A 4 4.65 2.63 15.06
N ASN A 5 3.92 3.55 15.71
CA ASN A 5 3.90 4.95 15.27
C ASN A 5 5.27 5.60 15.34
N GLU A 6 5.99 5.39 16.43
CA GLU A 6 7.29 6.02 16.62
C GLU A 6 8.30 5.53 15.59
N ASP A 7 8.33 4.23 15.36
CA ASP A 7 9.26 3.66 14.40
C ASP A 7 8.92 4.08 12.98
N LEU A 8 7.64 4.10 12.67
CA LEU A 8 7.19 4.45 11.33
C LEU A 8 7.46 5.91 11.02
N GLU A 9 7.26 6.79 12.00
CA GLU A 9 7.55 8.20 11.80
C GLU A 9 9.01 8.41 11.42
N ALA A 10 9.90 7.73 12.12
CA ALA A 10 11.33 7.87 11.84
C ALA A 10 11.66 7.40 10.44
N VAL A 11 11.06 6.29 10.01
CA VAL A 11 11.32 5.76 8.68
C VAL A 11 10.80 6.72 7.61
N VAL A 12 9.60 7.26 7.81
CA VAL A 12 9.02 8.18 6.83
C VAL A 12 9.89 9.42 6.67
N ILE A 13 10.33 9.99 7.79
CA ILE A 13 11.16 11.19 7.73
C ILE A 13 12.47 10.90 7.02
N ARG A 14 13.12 9.78 7.35
CA ARG A 14 14.37 9.43 6.72
C ARG A 14 14.19 9.25 5.20
N GLN A 15 13.13 8.58 4.80
CA GLN A 15 12.88 8.35 3.38
C GLN A 15 12.62 9.66 2.65
N LEU A 16 11.91 10.57 3.28
CA LEU A 16 11.66 11.87 2.67
C LEU A 16 12.94 12.68 2.55
N ASP A 17 13.79 12.64 3.56
CA ASP A 17 15.06 13.32 3.49
C ASP A 17 15.90 12.83 2.31
N GLU A 18 15.94 11.53 2.13
CA GLU A 18 16.69 10.94 1.03
C GLU A 18 16.09 11.31 -0.32
N TYR A 19 14.76 11.30 -0.38
CA TYR A 19 14.06 11.64 -1.62
C TYR A 19 14.40 13.06 -2.05
N PHE A 20 14.31 14.01 -1.13
CA PHE A 20 14.60 15.40 -1.47
C PHE A 20 16.07 15.60 -1.78
N ALA A 21 16.96 14.90 -1.12
CA ALA A 21 18.37 15.01 -1.42
C ALA A 21 18.67 14.57 -2.86
N GLN A 22 17.94 13.59 -3.36
CA GLN A 22 18.18 13.07 -4.70
C GLN A 22 17.43 13.84 -5.79
N LEU A 23 16.51 14.72 -5.41
CA LEU A 23 15.77 15.51 -6.39
C LEU A 23 16.66 16.51 -7.10
N GLU A 24 17.63 17.06 -6.37
CA GLU A 24 18.57 18.01 -6.96
C GLU A 24 17.86 19.18 -7.62
N GLY A 25 16.88 19.75 -6.93
CA GLY A 25 16.17 20.92 -7.42
C GLY A 25 15.01 20.63 -8.34
N ARG A 26 14.79 19.37 -8.68
CA ARG A 26 13.64 19.00 -9.53
C ARG A 26 12.35 19.07 -8.73
N THR A 27 11.25 19.22 -9.45
CA THR A 27 9.94 19.27 -8.81
C THR A 27 9.57 17.92 -8.23
N PRO A 28 9.19 17.84 -6.96
CA PRO A 28 8.81 16.57 -6.37
C PRO A 28 7.43 16.13 -6.85
N HIS A 29 7.19 14.83 -6.78
CA HIS A 29 5.84 14.29 -6.96
C HIS A 29 4.97 14.72 -5.77
N PRO A 30 3.65 14.67 -5.93
CA PRO A 30 2.78 14.95 -4.79
C PRO A 30 3.11 14.02 -3.63
N LEU A 31 3.52 14.60 -2.52
CA LEU A 31 4.05 13.81 -1.41
C LEU A 31 3.02 12.92 -0.76
N TYR A 32 1.79 13.41 -0.66
CA TYR A 32 0.74 12.60 -0.01
C TYR A 32 0.58 11.26 -0.73
N ASP A 33 0.40 11.33 -2.04
CA ASP A 33 0.21 10.10 -2.82
C ASP A 33 1.45 9.22 -2.77
N LEU A 34 2.62 9.84 -2.85
CA LEU A 34 3.86 9.09 -2.84
C LEU A 34 4.02 8.28 -1.56
N VAL A 35 3.82 8.91 -0.41
CA VAL A 35 4.03 8.25 0.88
C VAL A 35 2.91 7.27 1.18
N VAL A 36 1.67 7.68 0.96
CA VAL A 36 0.53 6.82 1.27
C VAL A 36 0.56 5.56 0.42
N HIS A 37 0.84 5.71 -0.87
CA HIS A 37 0.91 4.55 -1.76
C HIS A 37 2.01 3.58 -1.32
N ALA A 38 3.16 4.13 -0.93
CA ALA A 38 4.30 3.31 -0.52
C ALA A 38 4.00 2.53 0.75
N VAL A 39 3.22 3.13 1.67
CA VAL A 39 2.88 2.46 2.93
C VAL A 39 1.73 1.47 2.72
N GLU A 40 0.77 1.82 1.88
CA GLU A 40 -0.37 0.96 1.64
C GLU A 40 0.01 -0.39 1.07
N ARG A 41 0.95 -0.41 0.15
CA ARG A 41 1.28 -1.65 -0.54
C ARG A 41 1.72 -2.76 0.42
N PRO A 42 2.76 -2.55 1.23
CA PRO A 42 3.16 -3.61 2.16
C PRO A 42 2.11 -3.90 3.23
N LEU A 43 1.37 -2.88 3.64
CA LEU A 43 0.32 -3.08 4.62
C LEU A 43 -0.76 -4.01 4.10
N ILE A 44 -1.22 -3.76 2.88
CA ILE A 44 -2.27 -4.56 2.29
C ILE A 44 -1.78 -5.97 1.99
N GLU A 45 -0.55 -6.10 1.50
CA GLU A 45 0.02 -7.42 1.25
C GLU A 45 0.09 -8.25 2.52
N TYR A 46 0.50 -7.60 3.60
CA TYR A 46 0.60 -8.28 4.88
C TYR A 46 -0.76 -8.80 5.34
N ALA A 47 -1.78 -7.93 5.25
CA ALA A 47 -3.13 -8.32 5.66
C ALA A 47 -3.68 -9.43 4.80
N MET A 48 -3.46 -9.37 3.49
CA MET A 48 -3.93 -10.41 2.58
C MET A 48 -3.25 -11.74 2.89
N SER A 49 -1.95 -11.70 3.18
CA SER A 49 -1.20 -12.89 3.51
C SER A 49 -1.72 -13.51 4.82
N MET A 50 -1.92 -12.67 5.82
CA MET A 50 -2.44 -13.13 7.12
C MET A 50 -3.80 -13.79 7.00
N CYS A 51 -4.59 -13.33 6.06
CA CYS A 51 -5.96 -13.81 5.89
C CYS A 51 -6.09 -14.80 4.75
N HIS A 52 -4.98 -15.35 4.31
CA HIS A 52 -4.99 -16.40 3.25
C HIS A 52 -5.73 -15.95 2.01
N ARG A 53 -5.53 -14.70 1.62
CA ARG A 53 -6.09 -14.08 0.43
C ARG A 53 -7.60 -13.88 0.50
N ASN A 54 -8.17 -13.97 1.69
CA ASN A 54 -9.60 -13.73 1.88
C ASN A 54 -9.84 -12.23 2.04
N GLN A 55 -10.45 -11.62 1.03
CA GLN A 55 -10.63 -10.17 1.03
C GLN A 55 -11.53 -9.67 2.15
N CYS A 56 -12.59 -10.42 2.45
CA CYS A 56 -13.47 -10.01 3.54
C CYS A 56 -12.75 -9.98 4.87
N ALA A 57 -11.97 -11.02 5.14
CA ALA A 57 -11.23 -11.10 6.38
C ALA A 57 -10.14 -10.03 6.43
N ALA A 58 -9.46 -9.81 5.32
CA ALA A 58 -8.41 -8.81 5.26
C ALA A 58 -8.96 -7.40 5.48
N ALA A 59 -10.12 -7.11 4.89
CA ALA A 59 -10.75 -5.80 5.09
C ALA A 59 -11.11 -5.58 6.55
N GLN A 60 -11.62 -6.63 7.22
CA GLN A 60 -11.90 -6.54 8.63
C GLN A 60 -10.64 -6.31 9.44
N LEU A 61 -9.58 -7.03 9.12
CA LEU A 61 -8.30 -6.86 9.82
C LEU A 61 -7.79 -5.44 9.66
N LEU A 62 -7.90 -4.88 8.47
CA LEU A 62 -7.44 -3.52 8.18
C LEU A 62 -8.39 -2.45 8.72
N GLY A 63 -9.64 -2.81 8.99
CA GLY A 63 -10.62 -1.85 9.47
C GLY A 63 -11.19 -0.99 8.36
N ILE A 64 -11.25 -1.51 7.14
CA ILE A 64 -11.80 -0.77 6.00
C ILE A 64 -12.90 -1.60 5.34
N ASN A 65 -13.66 -0.93 4.49
CA ASN A 65 -14.72 -1.58 3.72
C ASN A 65 -14.12 -2.51 2.68
N ARG A 66 -14.79 -3.62 2.42
CA ARG A 66 -14.30 -4.60 1.44
C ARG A 66 -14.17 -3.98 0.05
N ASN A 67 -15.11 -3.14 -0.34
CA ASN A 67 -15.02 -2.49 -1.65
C ASN A 67 -13.83 -1.56 -1.73
N THR A 68 -13.53 -0.88 -0.63
CA THR A 68 -12.34 -0.03 -0.56
C THR A 68 -11.07 -0.85 -0.71
N LEU A 69 -11.03 -2.00 -0.02
CA LEU A 69 -9.87 -2.87 -0.13
C LEU A 69 -9.70 -3.37 -1.57
N ARG A 70 -10.80 -3.80 -2.20
CA ARG A 70 -10.72 -4.30 -3.56
C ARG A 70 -10.17 -3.23 -4.51
N LYS A 71 -10.64 -1.99 -4.34
CA LYS A 71 -10.17 -0.89 -5.17
C LYS A 71 -8.66 -0.70 -5.00
N LYS A 72 -8.20 -0.76 -3.76
CA LYS A 72 -6.78 -0.60 -3.49
C LYS A 72 -5.96 -1.76 -4.04
N LEU A 73 -6.48 -2.96 -3.98
CA LEU A 73 -5.80 -4.10 -4.56
C LEU A 73 -5.61 -3.90 -6.07
N LEU A 74 -6.63 -3.37 -6.74
CA LEU A 74 -6.51 -3.08 -8.15
C LEU A 74 -5.49 -1.99 -8.42
N GLU A 75 -5.51 -0.93 -7.60
CA GLU A 75 -4.57 0.19 -7.76
C GLU A 75 -3.13 -0.26 -7.61
N HIS A 76 -2.88 -1.21 -6.71
CA HIS A 76 -1.53 -1.68 -6.45
C HIS A 76 -1.12 -2.86 -7.33
N GLY A 77 -2.00 -3.26 -8.24
CA GLY A 77 -1.69 -4.36 -9.13
C GLY A 77 -1.70 -5.73 -8.47
N MET A 78 -2.37 -5.85 -7.33
CA MET A 78 -2.43 -7.11 -6.59
C MET A 78 -3.66 -7.94 -6.94
N LEU A 79 -4.51 -7.41 -7.80
CA LEU A 79 -5.75 -8.06 -8.19
C LEU A 79 -6.06 -7.65 -9.61
N GLN A 80 -6.41 -8.60 -10.44
CA GLN A 80 -6.74 -8.29 -11.81
C GLN A 80 -8.18 -7.81 -11.92
N ALA A 81 -8.41 -6.91 -12.86
CA ALA A 81 -9.75 -6.44 -13.13
C ALA A 81 -10.62 -7.58 -13.62
N ARG A 82 -11.91 -7.51 -13.32
CA ARG A 82 -12.84 -8.52 -13.75
C ARG A 82 -12.93 -8.56 -15.27
N GLY A 83 -13.15 -9.73 -15.80
CA GLY A 83 -13.26 -9.93 -17.23
C GLY A 83 -11.95 -10.15 -17.94
N ARG A 84 -10.92 -10.28 -17.20
CA ARG A 84 -9.62 -10.48 -17.77
C ARG A 84 -9.02 -11.81 -17.39
N SER A 85 -9.59 -12.64 -17.21
CA SER A 85 -9.01 -13.79 -16.64
C SER A 85 -8.58 -14.84 -17.56
N LYS A 86 -8.86 -14.55 -17.39
CA LYS A 86 -8.53 -15.43 -17.57
C LYS A 86 -7.72 -15.90 -18.24
N GLN A 87 -7.58 -15.56 -18.24
CA GLN A 87 -6.86 -15.91 -18.57
C GLN A 87 -6.22 -16.26 -18.57
N LYS A 88 -6.14 -16.17 -18.54
CA LYS A 88 -5.53 -16.60 -18.43
C LYS A 88 -5.09 -16.96 -18.38
N GLU A 89 -4.97 -16.87 -18.43
CA GLU A 89 -4.57 -17.36 -18.34
C GLU A 89 -4.30 -17.65 -18.42
N LYS A 90 -4.39 -17.79 -18.60
CA LYS A 90 -3.99 -18.22 -18.63
C LYS A 90 -3.64 -18.38 -18.62
#